data_37fd464cf633b1f393ed520b74c4da64
#
_entry.id   37fd464cf633b1f393ed520b74c4da64
#
_cell.length_a   1.000
_cell.length_b   1.000
_cell.length_c   1.000
_cell.angle_alpha   90.00
_cell.angle_beta   90.00
_cell.angle_gamma   90.00
#
_symmetry.space_group_name_H-M   'P 1'
#
loop_
_entity.id
_entity.type
_entity.pdbx_description
1 polymer ?
#
loop_
_entity_poly.entity_id
_entity_poly.type
_entity_poly.pdbx_seq_one_letter_code
_entity_poly.pdbx_strand_id
1 'polypeptide(L)'
;AVLPPQAARNPEFYEKQNLPIPTLQVVREEDDGVVISGMKMLATGAVFANEIWIGNVLPLAPDQKKQAITCSIPCNAPGLQLWSRQPMEMNCSSEFDSPLSYRYDESDSMLLCDEVKVPWERVFIHDDALLSRNIYFKTPSHAFGNHQSNVRYWSKMQLLVGLCNKVAGATGADQIPAVRETLGMLSANEAMIAGMVNGQINAFEDWPGNGYVCFNRRMMYAALEWCTQNYSHFIDELRTLCGGGVFQMPANISVMKDAEL
;
A
#
# COMPACT_ATOMS: atom_id res chain seq x y z
N ALA A 1 -7.57 -0.52 8.25
CA ALA A 1 -6.95 -1.85 8.36
C ALA A 1 -7.94 -2.92 7.90
N VAL A 2 -7.56 -3.76 6.93
CA VAL A 2 -8.53 -4.61 6.22
C VAL A 2 -8.12 -6.08 6.12
N LEU A 3 -6.91 -6.45 6.52
CA LEU A 3 -6.42 -7.84 6.48
C LEU A 3 -6.29 -8.44 7.88
N PRO A 4 -6.68 -9.71 8.07
CA PRO A 4 -6.32 -10.44 9.28
C PRO A 4 -4.81 -10.70 9.32
N PRO A 5 -4.21 -10.95 10.50
CA PRO A 5 -2.86 -11.46 10.60
C PRO A 5 -2.68 -12.73 9.74
N GLN A 6 -1.50 -12.91 9.15
CA GLN A 6 -1.27 -14.09 8.30
C GLN A 6 -1.49 -15.41 9.05
N ALA A 7 -1.09 -15.44 10.31
CA ALA A 7 -1.31 -16.61 11.18
C ALA A 7 -2.80 -16.97 11.30
N ALA A 8 -3.70 -16.00 11.33
CA ALA A 8 -5.15 -16.22 11.40
C ALA A 8 -5.75 -16.83 10.12
N ARG A 9 -4.97 -16.99 9.05
CA ARG A 9 -5.40 -17.68 7.83
C ARG A 9 -5.38 -19.20 7.96
N ASN A 10 -4.83 -19.71 9.05
CA ASN A 10 -4.86 -21.14 9.39
C ASN A 10 -5.60 -21.33 10.72
N PRO A 11 -6.95 -21.29 10.74
CA PRO A 11 -7.74 -21.43 11.96
C PRO A 11 -7.51 -22.78 12.65
N GLU A 12 -7.28 -23.87 11.89
CA GLU A 12 -7.03 -25.20 12.45
C GLU A 12 -5.80 -25.24 13.38
N PHE A 13 -4.80 -24.42 13.13
CA PHE A 13 -3.64 -24.32 14.02
C PHE A 13 -4.06 -23.85 15.42
N TYR A 14 -4.89 -22.82 15.49
CA TYR A 14 -5.36 -22.25 16.75
C TYR A 14 -6.33 -23.19 17.47
N GLU A 15 -7.21 -23.84 16.73
CA GLU A 15 -8.15 -24.85 17.28
C GLU A 15 -7.39 -26.02 17.91
N LYS A 16 -6.39 -26.58 17.22
CA LYS A 16 -5.56 -27.68 17.73
C LYS A 16 -4.75 -27.30 18.96
N GLN A 17 -4.39 -26.04 19.12
CA GLN A 17 -3.64 -25.52 20.26
C GLN A 17 -4.56 -24.97 21.37
N ASN A 18 -5.86 -24.97 21.16
CA ASN A 18 -6.85 -24.35 22.05
C ASN A 18 -6.53 -22.86 22.31
N LEU A 19 -6.11 -22.16 21.27
CA LEU A 19 -5.79 -20.73 21.30
C LEU A 19 -6.89 -19.93 20.59
N PRO A 20 -7.17 -18.70 21.05
CA PRO A 20 -8.10 -17.82 20.34
C PRO A 20 -7.52 -17.42 18.97
N ILE A 21 -8.37 -17.37 17.95
CA ILE A 21 -7.98 -16.85 16.63
C ILE A 21 -7.72 -15.34 16.78
N PRO A 22 -6.53 -14.84 16.36
CA PRO A 22 -6.14 -13.45 16.61
C PRO A 22 -6.83 -12.41 15.70
N THR A 23 -7.76 -12.84 14.86
CA THR A 23 -8.52 -11.95 13.99
C THR A 23 -9.46 -11.07 14.79
N LEU A 24 -9.52 -9.77 14.45
CA LEU A 24 -10.44 -8.82 15.04
C LEU A 24 -11.89 -9.26 14.84
N GLN A 25 -12.65 -9.21 15.92
CA GLN A 25 -14.05 -9.60 15.96
C GLN A 25 -14.84 -8.79 17.00
N VAL A 26 -16.14 -8.76 16.87
CA VAL A 26 -17.05 -8.27 17.92
C VAL A 26 -17.09 -9.31 19.03
N VAL A 27 -16.74 -8.90 20.23
CA VAL A 27 -16.73 -9.76 21.43
C VAL A 27 -17.97 -9.56 22.28
N ARG A 28 -18.60 -8.37 22.20
CA ARG A 28 -19.80 -8.01 22.95
C ARG A 28 -20.59 -6.91 22.23
N GLU A 29 -21.90 -6.99 22.30
CA GLU A 29 -22.82 -5.90 21.91
C GLU A 29 -23.31 -5.20 23.18
N GLU A 30 -23.46 -3.89 23.09
CA GLU A 30 -23.99 -3.04 24.14
C GLU A 30 -25.09 -2.12 23.56
N ASP A 31 -25.90 -1.51 24.41
CA ASP A 31 -27.02 -0.66 23.97
C ASP A 31 -26.56 0.48 23.05
N ASP A 32 -25.37 1.03 23.31
CA ASP A 32 -24.81 2.18 22.63
C ASP A 32 -23.65 1.86 21.63
N GLY A 33 -23.38 0.59 21.37
CA GLY A 33 -22.33 0.19 20.45
C GLY A 33 -21.90 -1.27 20.53
N VAL A 34 -20.74 -1.56 19.96
CA VAL A 34 -20.10 -2.87 20.00
C VAL A 34 -18.72 -2.76 20.64
N VAL A 35 -18.26 -3.85 21.24
CA VAL A 35 -16.88 -3.99 21.72
C VAL A 35 -16.14 -4.94 20.82
N ILE A 36 -14.99 -4.52 20.33
CA ILE A 36 -14.15 -5.29 19.40
C ILE A 36 -12.81 -5.64 20.04
N SER A 37 -12.35 -6.85 19.77
CA SER A 37 -11.02 -7.33 20.18
C SER A 37 -10.36 -8.12 19.06
N GLY A 38 -9.02 -8.12 19.05
CA GLY A 38 -8.20 -8.85 18.08
C GLY A 38 -7.38 -7.93 17.19
N MET A 39 -6.84 -8.49 16.12
CA MET A 39 -5.83 -7.81 15.28
C MET A 39 -6.29 -7.63 13.85
N LYS A 40 -5.85 -6.52 13.26
CA LYS A 40 -5.86 -6.28 11.81
C LYS A 40 -4.49 -5.79 11.35
N MET A 41 -4.16 -6.09 10.10
CA MET A 41 -2.92 -5.67 9.47
C MET A 41 -3.15 -4.63 8.38
N LEU A 42 -2.05 -3.98 7.99
CA LEU A 42 -2.00 -2.95 6.95
C LEU A 42 -2.85 -1.73 7.32
N ALA A 43 -2.44 -1.08 8.40
CA ALA A 43 -2.93 0.25 8.77
C ALA A 43 -1.92 1.31 8.32
N THR A 44 -1.71 1.41 7.00
CA THR A 44 -0.79 2.36 6.39
C THR A 44 -1.16 3.78 6.76
N GLY A 45 -0.19 4.55 7.27
CA GLY A 45 -0.39 5.93 7.68
C GLY A 45 -1.25 6.13 8.93
N ALA A 46 -1.61 5.07 9.65
CA ALA A 46 -2.49 5.17 10.83
C ALA A 46 -1.93 6.10 11.91
N VAL A 47 -0.61 6.15 12.09
CA VAL A 47 0.05 7.02 13.07
C VAL A 47 -0.11 8.52 12.76
N PHE A 48 -0.49 8.86 11.54
CA PHE A 48 -0.74 10.24 11.09
C PHE A 48 -2.23 10.55 10.90
N ALA A 49 -3.10 9.56 11.10
CA ALA A 49 -4.53 9.69 10.89
C ALA A 49 -5.27 10.07 12.17
N ASN A 50 -6.43 10.71 12.04
CA ASN A 50 -7.34 10.94 13.14
C ASN A 50 -8.18 9.71 13.47
N GLU A 51 -8.56 8.96 12.43
CA GLU A 51 -9.40 7.77 12.54
C GLU A 51 -8.87 6.65 11.62
N ILE A 52 -9.15 5.41 12.02
CA ILE A 52 -8.79 4.22 11.27
C ILE A 52 -10.05 3.53 10.80
N TRP A 53 -10.14 3.32 9.49
CA TRP A 53 -11.14 2.44 8.91
C TRP A 53 -10.76 0.98 9.14
N ILE A 54 -11.68 0.22 9.73
CA ILE A 54 -11.60 -1.23 9.91
C ILE A 54 -12.61 -1.88 8.95
N GLY A 55 -12.18 -2.92 8.24
CA GLY A 55 -13.03 -3.66 7.32
C GLY A 55 -12.46 -5.01 6.96
N ASN A 56 -13.04 -5.65 5.95
CA ASN A 56 -12.63 -6.96 5.46
C ASN A 56 -12.49 -6.95 3.94
N VAL A 57 -11.26 -7.15 3.45
CA VAL A 57 -11.01 -7.29 2.00
C VAL A 57 -11.08 -8.76 1.55
N LEU A 58 -10.80 -9.70 2.47
CA LEU A 58 -10.94 -11.12 2.20
C LEU A 58 -12.40 -11.57 2.46
N PRO A 59 -12.92 -12.50 1.64
CA PRO A 59 -14.22 -13.09 1.88
C PRO A 59 -14.28 -13.76 3.26
N LEU A 60 -15.38 -13.53 3.96
CA LEU A 60 -15.72 -14.25 5.19
C LEU A 60 -16.67 -15.41 4.88
N ALA A 61 -16.51 -16.51 5.60
CA ALA A 61 -17.49 -17.58 5.57
C ALA A 61 -18.82 -17.13 6.25
N PRO A 62 -19.96 -17.71 5.90
CA PRO A 62 -21.27 -17.27 6.41
C PRO A 62 -21.42 -17.35 7.95
N ASP A 63 -20.65 -18.21 8.60
CA ASP A 63 -20.62 -18.38 10.05
C ASP A 63 -19.65 -17.41 10.77
N GLN A 64 -18.78 -16.74 10.02
CA GLN A 64 -17.83 -15.75 10.56
C GLN A 64 -18.48 -14.38 10.83
N LYS A 65 -19.65 -14.38 11.41
CA LYS A 65 -20.47 -13.19 11.67
C LYS A 65 -19.79 -12.20 12.61
N LYS A 66 -19.21 -12.66 13.69
CA LYS A 66 -18.48 -11.78 14.64
C LYS A 66 -17.31 -11.04 14.03
N GLN A 67 -16.72 -11.57 12.98
CA GLN A 67 -15.63 -10.95 12.22
C GLN A 67 -16.13 -9.98 11.14
N ALA A 68 -17.44 -10.02 10.82
CA ALA A 68 -18.09 -9.20 9.82
C ALA A 68 -18.40 -7.80 10.36
N ILE A 69 -17.37 -7.11 10.83
CA ILE A 69 -17.43 -5.72 11.31
C ILE A 69 -16.74 -4.78 10.33
N THR A 70 -17.41 -3.70 9.96
CA THR A 70 -16.81 -2.55 9.30
C THR A 70 -17.15 -1.30 10.10
N CYS A 71 -16.12 -0.61 10.56
CA CYS A 71 -16.29 0.54 11.46
C CYS A 71 -15.14 1.54 11.30
N SER A 72 -15.31 2.72 11.90
CA SER A 72 -14.24 3.71 12.07
C SER A 72 -13.97 3.91 13.56
N ILE A 73 -12.70 3.94 13.94
CA ILE A 73 -12.28 4.19 15.32
C ILE A 73 -11.25 5.33 15.38
N PRO A 74 -11.28 6.19 16.38
CA PRO A 74 -10.25 7.18 16.64
C PRO A 74 -8.89 6.50 16.91
N CYS A 75 -7.80 7.12 16.45
CA CYS A 75 -6.45 6.58 16.70
C CYS A 75 -6.04 6.59 18.18
N ASN A 76 -6.75 7.35 19.02
CA ASN A 76 -6.56 7.40 20.46
C ASN A 76 -7.66 6.67 21.24
N ALA A 77 -8.41 5.78 20.58
CA ALA A 77 -9.45 5.00 21.27
C ALA A 77 -8.84 4.17 22.41
N PRO A 78 -9.48 4.17 23.60
CA PRO A 78 -9.04 3.31 24.70
C PRO A 78 -8.99 1.84 24.28
N GLY A 79 -7.92 1.14 24.63
CA GLY A 79 -7.70 -0.28 24.25
C GLY A 79 -7.10 -0.47 22.86
N LEU A 80 -6.94 0.59 22.05
CA LEU A 80 -6.27 0.53 20.76
C LEU A 80 -4.75 0.64 20.93
N GLN A 81 -4.02 -0.26 20.28
CA GLN A 81 -2.58 -0.19 20.13
C GLN A 81 -2.20 -0.23 18.65
N LEU A 82 -1.29 0.66 18.24
CA LEU A 82 -0.69 0.68 16.92
C LEU A 82 0.76 0.20 17.02
N TRP A 83 1.04 -0.97 16.47
CA TRP A 83 2.38 -1.54 16.42
C TRP A 83 2.99 -1.21 15.06
N SER A 84 3.67 -0.08 15.02
CA SER A 84 4.26 0.45 13.79
C SER A 84 5.62 -0.19 13.53
N ARG A 85 5.97 -0.35 12.24
CA ARG A 85 7.34 -0.67 11.89
C ARG A 85 8.26 0.48 12.28
N GLN A 86 9.54 0.16 12.45
CA GLN A 86 10.57 1.15 12.72
C GLN A 86 10.66 2.16 11.55
N PRO A 87 10.73 3.47 11.82
CA PRO A 87 10.93 4.47 10.79
C PRO A 87 12.21 4.22 9.98
N MET A 88 12.16 4.45 8.67
CA MET A 88 13.31 4.25 7.79
C MET A 88 14.45 5.22 8.11
N GLU A 89 14.10 6.45 8.50
CA GLU A 89 15.06 7.50 8.89
C GLU A 89 16.03 7.08 9.97
N MET A 90 15.61 6.25 10.93
CA MET A 90 16.47 5.78 12.02
C MET A 90 17.74 5.04 11.59
N ASN A 91 17.73 4.52 10.36
CA ASN A 91 18.87 3.79 9.80
C ASN A 91 19.64 4.60 8.74
N CYS A 92 19.31 5.89 8.58
CA CYS A 92 19.96 6.76 7.60
C CYS A 92 21.13 7.50 8.25
N SER A 93 22.33 7.37 7.68
CA SER A 93 23.53 8.07 8.14
C SER A 93 23.52 9.55 7.74
N SER A 94 22.97 9.85 6.59
CA SER A 94 22.80 11.22 6.08
C SER A 94 21.70 11.29 5.02
N GLU A 95 21.20 12.49 4.77
CA GLU A 95 20.28 12.76 3.68
C GLU A 95 20.90 12.46 2.30
N PHE A 96 22.20 12.69 2.15
CA PHE A 96 22.89 12.41 0.89
C PHE A 96 22.92 10.92 0.56
N ASP A 97 23.17 10.06 1.55
CA ASP A 97 23.29 8.62 1.36
C ASP A 97 21.92 7.95 1.18
N SER A 98 20.89 8.51 1.79
CA SER A 98 19.53 7.93 1.79
C SER A 98 18.46 8.99 1.61
N PRO A 99 18.45 9.74 0.48
CA PRO A 99 17.64 10.95 0.34
C PRO A 99 16.12 10.71 0.44
N LEU A 100 15.63 9.57 -0.01
CA LEU A 100 14.21 9.24 0.08
C LEU A 100 13.83 8.78 1.49
N SER A 101 14.58 7.85 2.07
CA SER A 101 14.31 7.32 3.40
C SER A 101 14.54 8.33 4.52
N TYR A 102 15.41 9.30 4.30
CA TYR A 102 15.66 10.40 5.23
C TYR A 102 14.50 11.39 5.30
N ARG A 103 13.87 11.68 4.17
CA ARG A 103 12.80 12.69 4.04
C ARG A 103 11.40 12.13 4.11
N TYR A 104 11.21 10.89 3.67
CA TYR A 104 9.89 10.30 3.47
C TYR A 104 9.80 8.97 4.16
N ASP A 105 8.72 8.76 4.87
CA ASP A 105 8.36 7.48 5.42
C ASP A 105 6.91 7.14 5.06
N GLU A 106 6.66 5.87 4.80
CA GLU A 106 5.33 5.32 4.61
C GLU A 106 5.13 4.29 5.73
N SER A 107 4.74 4.80 6.90
CA SER A 107 4.57 3.99 8.09
C SER A 107 3.42 3.01 7.94
N ASP A 108 3.69 1.74 8.17
CA ASP A 108 2.68 0.70 8.32
C ASP A 108 2.59 0.23 9.76
N SER A 109 1.38 -0.10 10.19
CA SER A 109 1.11 -0.57 11.53
C SER A 109 0.25 -1.83 11.53
N MET A 110 0.46 -2.67 12.51
CA MET A 110 -0.55 -3.63 12.96
C MET A 110 -1.44 -2.93 13.99
N LEU A 111 -2.71 -3.23 13.91
CA LEU A 111 -3.74 -2.76 14.80
C LEU A 111 -4.08 -3.88 15.79
N LEU A 112 -3.93 -3.62 17.07
CA LEU A 112 -4.41 -4.48 18.16
C LEU A 112 -5.51 -3.76 18.92
N CYS A 113 -6.68 -4.35 18.97
CA CYS A 113 -7.80 -3.91 19.78
C CYS A 113 -7.92 -4.84 21.02
N ASP A 114 -7.90 -4.23 22.19
CA ASP A 114 -8.17 -4.88 23.45
C ASP A 114 -9.43 -4.25 24.06
N GLU A 115 -10.58 -4.87 23.80
CA GLU A 115 -11.90 -4.40 24.19
C GLU A 115 -12.20 -2.93 23.79
N VAL A 116 -11.88 -2.56 22.56
CA VAL A 116 -12.18 -1.23 22.04
C VAL A 116 -13.68 -1.07 21.80
N LYS A 117 -14.28 -0.05 22.45
CA LYS A 117 -15.69 0.29 22.26
C LYS A 117 -15.89 1.12 21.01
N VAL A 118 -16.84 0.72 20.16
CA VAL A 118 -17.23 1.41 18.93
C VAL A 118 -18.72 1.76 19.02
N PRO A 119 -19.09 3.03 19.12
CA PRO A 119 -20.49 3.44 19.18
C PRO A 119 -21.19 3.14 17.82
N TRP A 120 -22.52 2.92 17.87
CA TRP A 120 -23.30 2.49 16.69
C TRP A 120 -23.18 3.45 15.50
N GLU A 121 -23.07 4.75 15.73
CA GLU A 121 -22.90 5.74 14.66
C GLU A 121 -21.58 5.60 13.87
N ARG A 122 -20.63 4.82 14.40
CA ARG A 122 -19.34 4.51 13.76
C ARG A 122 -19.28 3.08 13.19
N VAL A 123 -20.36 2.32 13.30
CA VAL A 123 -20.48 0.97 12.75
C VAL A 123 -21.25 1.04 11.44
N PHE A 124 -20.63 0.59 10.36
CA PHE A 124 -21.23 0.62 9.01
C PHE A 124 -21.75 -0.74 8.57
N ILE A 125 -21.10 -1.83 9.02
CA ILE A 125 -21.52 -3.20 8.77
C ILE A 125 -21.29 -3.99 10.07
N HIS A 126 -22.28 -4.77 10.45
CA HIS A 126 -22.24 -5.68 11.58
C HIS A 126 -23.01 -6.96 11.27
N ASP A 127 -22.45 -8.11 11.67
CA ASP A 127 -23.06 -9.45 11.58
C ASP A 127 -23.47 -9.91 10.15
N ASP A 128 -22.98 -9.24 9.09
CA ASP A 128 -23.27 -9.58 7.69
C ASP A 128 -21.96 -9.86 6.92
N ALA A 129 -21.60 -11.15 6.84
CA ALA A 129 -20.40 -11.61 6.15
C ALA A 129 -20.41 -11.30 4.64
N LEU A 130 -21.61 -11.40 4.00
CA LEU A 130 -21.75 -11.12 2.58
C LEU A 130 -21.64 -9.63 2.27
N LEU A 131 -22.27 -8.78 3.07
CA LEU A 131 -22.21 -7.33 2.91
C LEU A 131 -20.80 -6.82 3.19
N SER A 132 -20.12 -7.38 4.18
CA SER A 132 -18.73 -7.05 4.53
C SER A 132 -17.77 -7.22 3.34
N ARG A 133 -17.97 -8.26 2.52
CA ARG A 133 -17.25 -8.45 1.26
C ARG A 133 -17.70 -7.47 0.18
N ASN A 134 -19.02 -7.28 0.06
CA ASN A 134 -19.61 -6.54 -1.05
C ASN A 134 -19.31 -5.04 -1.00
N ILE A 135 -18.88 -4.48 0.13
CA ILE A 135 -18.56 -3.06 0.23
C ILE A 135 -17.51 -2.63 -0.80
N TYR A 136 -16.52 -3.48 -1.08
CA TYR A 136 -15.48 -3.20 -2.07
C TYR A 136 -15.99 -3.18 -3.51
N PHE A 137 -16.97 -4.03 -3.84
CA PHE A 137 -17.46 -4.22 -5.21
C PHE A 137 -18.69 -3.38 -5.51
N LYS A 138 -19.49 -3.08 -4.49
CA LYS A 138 -20.75 -2.31 -4.63
C LYS A 138 -20.55 -0.81 -4.38
N THR A 139 -19.38 -0.41 -3.93
CA THR A 139 -18.99 1.00 -3.79
C THR A 139 -17.79 1.32 -4.68
N PRO A 140 -17.51 2.61 -4.96
CA PRO A 140 -16.33 3.00 -5.73
C PRO A 140 -14.99 2.78 -5.01
N SER A 141 -14.96 2.30 -3.76
CA SER A 141 -13.74 2.15 -2.94
C SER A 141 -12.62 1.42 -3.66
N HIS A 142 -12.96 0.32 -4.33
CA HIS A 142 -12.02 -0.48 -5.11
C HIS A 142 -11.44 0.29 -6.30
N ALA A 143 -12.27 1.04 -7.03
CA ALA A 143 -11.83 1.84 -8.16
C ALA A 143 -10.90 2.99 -7.72
N PHE A 144 -11.25 3.69 -6.63
CA PHE A 144 -10.42 4.76 -6.08
C PHE A 144 -9.07 4.23 -5.57
N GLY A 145 -9.06 3.12 -4.86
CA GLY A 145 -7.84 2.49 -4.37
C GLY A 145 -6.89 2.08 -5.49
N ASN A 146 -7.41 1.48 -6.56
CA ASN A 146 -6.59 1.07 -7.70
C ASN A 146 -6.14 2.26 -8.56
N HIS A 147 -6.96 3.29 -8.72
CA HIS A 147 -6.53 4.52 -9.36
C HIS A 147 -5.35 5.18 -8.60
N GLN A 148 -5.45 5.27 -7.28
CA GLN A 148 -4.37 5.76 -6.43
C GLN A 148 -3.09 4.95 -6.64
N SER A 149 -3.19 3.62 -6.73
CA SER A 149 -2.05 2.75 -7.00
C SER A 149 -1.41 3.05 -8.37
N ASN A 150 -2.21 3.28 -9.41
CA ASN A 150 -1.71 3.62 -10.74
C ASN A 150 -1.00 4.99 -10.76
N VAL A 151 -1.52 6.00 -10.06
CA VAL A 151 -0.87 7.30 -9.91
C VAL A 151 0.47 7.19 -9.18
N ARG A 152 0.53 6.42 -8.10
CA ARG A 152 1.81 6.13 -7.40
C ARG A 152 2.81 5.43 -8.31
N TYR A 153 2.32 4.51 -9.11
CA TYR A 153 3.15 3.80 -10.07
C TYR A 153 3.74 4.74 -11.11
N TRP A 154 2.92 5.60 -11.69
CA TRP A 154 3.37 6.61 -12.63
C TRP A 154 4.47 7.50 -12.02
N SER A 155 4.28 8.00 -10.82
CA SER A 155 5.30 8.79 -10.12
C SER A 155 6.61 8.01 -9.90
N LYS A 156 6.53 6.72 -9.54
CA LYS A 156 7.71 5.84 -9.42
C LYS A 156 8.41 5.64 -10.78
N MET A 157 7.65 5.49 -11.85
CA MET A 157 8.22 5.35 -13.19
C MET A 157 8.97 6.60 -13.63
N GLN A 158 8.43 7.79 -13.37
CA GLN A 158 9.14 9.06 -13.64
C GLN A 158 10.48 9.11 -12.90
N LEU A 159 10.50 8.72 -11.62
CA LEU A 159 11.74 8.63 -10.86
C LEU A 159 12.73 7.63 -11.47
N LEU A 160 12.29 6.42 -11.80
CA LEU A 160 13.15 5.37 -12.36
C LEU A 160 13.72 5.77 -13.72
N VAL A 161 12.91 6.31 -14.61
CA VAL A 161 13.36 6.80 -15.93
C VAL A 161 14.38 7.93 -15.75
N GLY A 162 14.11 8.87 -14.84
CA GLY A 162 15.04 9.95 -14.51
C GLY A 162 16.39 9.43 -13.97
N LEU A 163 16.36 8.44 -13.08
CA LEU A 163 17.58 7.80 -12.53
C LEU A 163 18.36 7.06 -13.62
N CYS A 164 17.69 6.28 -14.48
CA CYS A 164 18.33 5.57 -15.59
C CYS A 164 19.07 6.54 -16.52
N ASN A 165 18.42 7.64 -16.90
CA ASN A 165 19.06 8.68 -17.73
C ASN A 165 20.25 9.34 -17.02
N LYS A 166 20.11 9.64 -15.74
CA LYS A 166 21.18 10.27 -14.94
C LYS A 166 22.37 9.35 -14.76
N VAL A 167 22.17 8.06 -14.51
CA VAL A 167 23.23 7.07 -14.39
C VAL A 167 23.94 6.86 -15.73
N ALA A 168 23.18 6.69 -16.82
CA ALA A 168 23.75 6.52 -18.15
C ALA A 168 24.59 7.75 -18.58
N GLY A 169 24.10 8.97 -18.32
CA GLY A 169 24.84 10.20 -18.60
C GLY A 169 26.10 10.35 -17.75
N ALA A 170 26.07 9.99 -16.47
CA ALA A 170 27.23 10.08 -15.57
C ALA A 170 28.34 9.08 -15.94
N THR A 171 27.99 7.93 -16.51
CA THR A 171 28.96 6.90 -16.92
C THR A 171 29.36 7.03 -18.40
N GLY A 172 28.75 7.93 -19.18
CA GLY A 172 28.91 8.04 -20.64
C GLY A 172 28.27 6.91 -21.43
N ALA A 173 27.51 6.02 -20.79
CA ALA A 173 26.83 4.90 -21.43
C ALA A 173 25.68 5.36 -22.33
N ASP A 174 25.17 6.56 -22.17
CA ASP A 174 24.15 7.20 -23.01
C ASP A 174 24.60 7.38 -24.47
N GLN A 175 25.89 7.25 -24.77
CA GLN A 175 26.43 7.25 -26.13
C GLN A 175 26.33 5.87 -26.81
N ILE A 176 26.08 4.81 -26.07
CA ILE A 176 25.98 3.43 -26.58
C ILE A 176 24.58 3.22 -27.20
N PRO A 177 24.48 2.82 -28.49
CA PRO A 177 23.18 2.67 -29.15
C PRO A 177 22.17 1.78 -28.41
N ALA A 178 22.60 0.65 -27.88
CA ALA A 178 21.72 -0.26 -27.12
C ALA A 178 21.20 0.38 -25.83
N VAL A 179 22.02 1.17 -25.13
CA VAL A 179 21.58 1.90 -23.93
C VAL A 179 20.56 2.98 -24.30
N ARG A 180 20.77 3.69 -25.40
CA ARG A 180 19.80 4.68 -25.90
C ARG A 180 18.45 4.06 -26.25
N GLU A 181 18.47 2.87 -26.84
CA GLU A 181 17.25 2.10 -27.12
C GLU A 181 16.50 1.75 -25.82
N THR A 182 17.21 1.21 -24.81
CA THR A 182 16.65 0.94 -23.47
C THR A 182 16.04 2.20 -22.85
N LEU A 183 16.76 3.32 -22.83
CA LEU A 183 16.24 4.58 -22.26
C LEU A 183 15.01 5.09 -23.02
N GLY A 184 14.99 4.93 -24.35
CA GLY A 184 13.83 5.27 -25.18
C GLY A 184 12.61 4.41 -24.85
N MET A 185 12.81 3.10 -24.68
CA MET A 185 11.76 2.15 -24.29
C MET A 185 11.19 2.45 -22.90
N LEU A 186 12.06 2.75 -21.92
CA LEU A 186 11.63 3.12 -20.58
C LEU A 186 10.79 4.40 -20.60
N SER A 187 11.20 5.41 -21.37
CA SER A 187 10.45 6.67 -21.53
C SER A 187 9.10 6.46 -22.22
N ALA A 188 9.05 5.61 -23.26
CA ALA A 188 7.80 5.27 -23.93
C ALA A 188 6.81 4.55 -23.00
N ASN A 189 7.31 3.66 -22.15
CA ASN A 189 6.49 2.95 -21.17
C ASN A 189 5.96 3.88 -20.08
N GLU A 190 6.76 4.83 -19.59
CA GLU A 190 6.29 5.87 -18.67
C GLU A 190 5.15 6.69 -19.32
N ALA A 191 5.34 7.15 -20.55
CA ALA A 191 4.32 7.90 -21.26
C ALA A 191 3.03 7.10 -21.50
N MET A 192 3.14 5.79 -21.74
CA MET A 192 1.99 4.90 -21.84
C MET A 192 1.20 4.83 -20.53
N ILE A 193 1.88 4.71 -19.37
CA ILE A 193 1.23 4.73 -18.06
C ILE A 193 0.54 6.09 -17.83
N ALA A 194 1.21 7.19 -18.14
CA ALA A 194 0.64 8.53 -18.07
C ALA A 194 -0.65 8.63 -18.89
N GLY A 195 -0.63 8.10 -20.12
CA GLY A 195 -1.81 8.03 -21.00
C GLY A 195 -2.95 7.22 -20.39
N MET A 196 -2.66 6.07 -19.81
CA MET A 196 -3.66 5.23 -19.16
C MET A 196 -4.25 5.91 -17.90
N VAL A 197 -3.44 6.57 -17.07
CA VAL A 197 -3.92 7.30 -15.89
C VAL A 197 -4.81 8.47 -16.32
N ASN A 198 -4.40 9.25 -17.31
CA ASN A 198 -5.22 10.32 -17.86
C ASN A 198 -6.52 9.79 -18.50
N GLY A 199 -6.46 8.65 -19.18
CA GLY A 199 -7.62 8.00 -19.75
C GLY A 199 -8.65 7.57 -18.70
N GLN A 200 -8.21 7.13 -17.54
CA GLN A 200 -9.10 6.80 -16.40
C GLN A 200 -9.95 8.00 -15.98
N ILE A 201 -9.35 9.19 -15.99
CA ILE A 201 -10.01 10.42 -15.54
C ILE A 201 -10.89 10.99 -16.65
N ASN A 202 -10.38 11.09 -17.88
CA ASN A 202 -11.06 11.77 -18.97
C ASN A 202 -12.17 10.94 -19.63
N ALA A 203 -12.06 9.62 -19.59
CA ALA A 203 -13.09 8.70 -20.06
C ALA A 203 -13.88 8.06 -18.90
N PHE A 204 -14.19 8.88 -17.88
CA PHE A 204 -14.95 8.42 -16.70
C PHE A 204 -16.27 7.73 -17.09
N GLU A 205 -16.79 6.93 -16.20
CA GLU A 205 -18.04 6.19 -16.40
C GLU A 205 -19.02 6.43 -15.25
N ASP A 206 -20.30 6.27 -15.53
CA ASP A 206 -21.34 6.36 -14.51
C ASP A 206 -21.24 5.15 -13.56
N TRP A 207 -21.36 5.42 -12.26
CA TRP A 207 -21.48 4.36 -11.27
C TRP A 207 -22.95 3.92 -11.17
N PRO A 208 -23.25 2.62 -11.40
CA PRO A 208 -24.63 2.16 -11.46
C PRO A 208 -25.43 2.46 -10.18
N GLY A 209 -26.59 3.07 -10.33
CA GLY A 209 -27.64 3.13 -9.31
C GLY A 209 -27.58 4.31 -8.33
N ASN A 210 -26.62 5.26 -8.44
CA ASN A 210 -26.55 6.36 -7.49
C ASN A 210 -26.21 7.75 -8.06
N GLY A 211 -26.04 7.87 -9.37
CA GLY A 211 -25.77 9.16 -10.04
C GLY A 211 -24.33 9.69 -9.84
N TYR A 212 -23.43 8.89 -9.29
CA TYR A 212 -22.00 9.25 -9.19
C TYR A 212 -21.24 8.80 -10.42
N VAL A 213 -20.12 9.47 -10.68
CA VAL A 213 -19.14 9.08 -11.70
C VAL A 213 -17.95 8.39 -11.05
N CYS A 214 -17.29 7.52 -11.81
CA CYS A 214 -16.11 6.79 -11.39
C CYS A 214 -15.06 6.83 -12.50
N PHE A 215 -13.83 6.54 -12.18
CA PHE A 215 -12.76 6.34 -13.14
C PHE A 215 -13.13 5.24 -14.15
N ASN A 216 -12.65 5.37 -15.38
CA ASN A 216 -12.81 4.31 -16.36
C ASN A 216 -12.11 3.04 -15.88
N ARG A 217 -12.90 2.04 -15.46
CA ARG A 217 -12.37 0.80 -14.84
C ARG A 217 -11.59 -0.05 -15.82
N ARG A 218 -11.94 -0.06 -17.10
CA ARG A 218 -11.21 -0.81 -18.12
C ARG A 218 -9.77 -0.29 -18.22
N MET A 219 -9.57 1.02 -18.32
CA MET A 219 -8.24 1.63 -18.37
C MET A 219 -7.48 1.47 -17.05
N MET A 220 -8.21 1.55 -15.94
CA MET A 220 -7.64 1.38 -14.61
C MET A 220 -7.07 -0.02 -14.42
N TYR A 221 -7.82 -1.07 -14.77
CA TYR A 221 -7.34 -2.45 -14.67
C TYR A 221 -6.22 -2.75 -15.65
N ALA A 222 -6.27 -2.21 -16.87
CA ALA A 222 -5.18 -2.36 -17.84
C ALA A 222 -3.88 -1.77 -17.30
N ALA A 223 -3.93 -0.57 -16.71
CA ALA A 223 -2.77 0.06 -16.07
C ALA A 223 -2.27 -0.76 -14.88
N LEU A 224 -3.16 -1.19 -13.99
CA LEU A 224 -2.82 -1.96 -12.81
C LEU A 224 -2.11 -3.27 -13.17
N GLU A 225 -2.68 -4.02 -14.11
CA GLU A 225 -2.14 -5.31 -14.56
C GLU A 225 -0.76 -5.11 -15.19
N TRP A 226 -0.65 -4.20 -16.15
CA TRP A 226 0.60 -3.93 -16.84
C TRP A 226 1.70 -3.49 -15.87
N CYS A 227 1.39 -2.56 -14.98
CA CYS A 227 2.32 -2.07 -13.98
C CYS A 227 2.81 -3.18 -13.04
N THR A 228 1.89 -4.01 -12.56
CA THR A 228 2.22 -5.10 -11.63
C THR A 228 3.16 -6.12 -12.27
N GLN A 229 2.95 -6.44 -13.53
CA GLN A 229 3.80 -7.39 -14.26
C GLN A 229 5.19 -6.84 -14.61
N ASN A 230 5.30 -5.52 -14.87
CA ASN A 230 6.51 -4.96 -15.44
C ASN A 230 7.40 -4.20 -14.44
N TYR A 231 6.95 -3.95 -13.21
CA TYR A 231 7.73 -3.14 -12.25
C TYR A 231 9.13 -3.68 -11.97
N SER A 232 9.26 -4.98 -11.76
CA SER A 232 10.56 -5.61 -11.51
C SER A 232 11.53 -5.41 -12.68
N HIS A 233 11.03 -5.45 -13.92
CA HIS A 233 11.84 -5.20 -15.10
C HIS A 233 12.47 -3.80 -15.10
N PHE A 234 11.72 -2.75 -14.72
CA PHE A 234 12.27 -1.40 -14.62
C PHE A 234 13.36 -1.27 -13.55
N ILE A 235 13.19 -1.95 -12.43
CA ILE A 235 14.22 -2.00 -11.39
C ILE A 235 15.48 -2.73 -11.90
N ASP A 236 15.31 -3.83 -12.63
CA ASP A 236 16.43 -4.59 -13.18
C ASP A 236 17.17 -3.81 -14.27
N GLU A 237 16.49 -3.03 -15.10
CA GLU A 237 17.13 -2.13 -16.07
C GLU A 237 17.98 -1.07 -15.36
N LEU A 238 17.47 -0.43 -14.31
CA LEU A 238 18.24 0.52 -13.51
C LEU A 238 19.49 -0.13 -12.90
N ARG A 239 19.34 -1.32 -12.31
CA ARG A 239 20.47 -2.08 -11.75
C ARG A 239 21.52 -2.43 -12.80
N THR A 240 21.07 -2.83 -13.99
CA THR A 240 21.94 -3.15 -15.13
C THR A 240 22.73 -1.92 -15.57
N LEU A 241 22.09 -0.76 -15.67
CA LEU A 241 22.76 0.51 -16.01
C LEU A 241 23.76 0.97 -14.94
N CYS A 242 23.50 0.71 -13.67
CA CYS A 242 24.43 0.98 -12.57
C CYS A 242 25.69 0.10 -12.63
N GLY A 243 25.63 -1.08 -13.26
CA GLY A 243 26.74 -2.01 -13.39
C GLY A 243 27.35 -2.43 -12.06
N GLY A 244 28.69 -2.58 -12.01
CA GLY A 244 29.44 -2.94 -10.80
C GLY A 244 29.52 -1.82 -9.75
N GLY A 245 29.17 -0.60 -10.10
CA GLY A 245 29.25 0.56 -9.20
C GLY A 245 28.45 0.41 -7.92
N VAL A 246 27.31 -0.29 -7.99
CA VAL A 246 26.45 -0.59 -6.81
C VAL A 246 27.20 -1.37 -5.72
N PHE A 247 28.15 -2.23 -6.11
CA PHE A 247 28.92 -3.05 -5.18
C PHE A 247 30.24 -2.40 -4.74
N GLN A 248 30.70 -1.37 -5.46
CA GLN A 248 31.98 -0.72 -5.25
C GLN A 248 31.86 0.63 -4.53
N MET A 249 30.65 1.09 -4.34
CA MET A 249 30.39 2.36 -3.66
C MET A 249 30.83 2.29 -2.19
N PRO A 250 31.50 3.34 -1.66
CA PRO A 250 31.74 3.49 -0.23
C PRO A 250 30.41 3.44 0.55
N ALA A 251 30.51 3.02 1.82
CA ALA A 251 29.34 2.87 2.70
C ALA A 251 28.57 4.18 2.94
N ASN A 252 29.26 5.32 2.90
CA ASN A 252 28.67 6.64 3.05
C ASN A 252 29.54 7.75 2.45
N ILE A 253 28.98 8.93 2.30
CA ILE A 253 29.61 10.10 1.70
C ILE A 253 30.86 10.61 2.48
N SER A 254 31.04 10.22 3.75
CA SER A 254 32.19 10.68 4.55
C SER A 254 33.52 10.27 3.91
N VAL A 255 33.55 9.10 3.25
CA VAL A 255 34.75 8.63 2.53
C VAL A 255 35.12 9.59 1.40
N MET A 256 34.13 10.19 0.71
CA MET A 256 34.36 11.14 -0.39
C MET A 256 34.77 12.53 0.11
N LYS A 257 34.71 12.78 1.41
CA LYS A 257 35.11 14.04 2.05
C LYS A 257 36.47 13.94 2.77
N ASP A 258 37.05 12.78 2.74
CA ASP A 258 38.39 12.58 3.30
C ASP A 258 39.42 13.32 2.43
N ALA A 259 40.19 14.20 3.05
CA ALA A 259 41.16 15.03 2.35
C ALA A 259 42.42 14.24 1.89
N GLU A 260 42.56 12.99 2.35
CA GLU A 260 43.65 12.09 1.96
C GLU A 260 43.28 11.21 0.73
N LEU A 261 42.05 11.25 0.29
CA LEU A 261 41.53 10.59 -0.93
C LEU A 261 41.32 11.59 -2.08
#